data_1fd4b74d05ba6d436c6f079468a1da2c
#
_entry.id   1fd4b74d05ba6d436c6f079468a1da2c
#
_cell.length_a   1.000
_cell.length_b   1.000
_cell.length_c   1.000
_cell.angle_alpha   90.00
_cell.angle_beta   90.00
_cell.angle_gamma   90.00
#
_symmetry.space_group_name_H-M   'P 1'
#
loop_
_entity.id
_entity.type
_entity.pdbx_description
1 polymer ?
#
loop_
_entity_poly.entity_id
_entity_poly.type
_entity_poly.pdbx_seq_one_letter_code
_entity_poly.pdbx_strand_id
1 'polypeptide(L)'
;MQYHEITPDMTIGDLVKSGVYGDFANFIFTDMTPDHWNCPLRDYGFDKVGFVPTLHRMEELAASGKKYVYPIYDEETRLSQWDKAKSYLLHFPGPKADLPYAVVIPGGGFNRQWGLIEGMAIAAELNHHGYTAFVLYYRTKNQPVIPNAIEDMHTAIRFIEAHAGDFQVQKGHYILGGFSAGATLAGEMGSDNLGW
;
A
#
# COMPACT_ATOMS: atom_id res chain seq x y z
N MET A 1 -10.23 11.01 -19.16
CA MET A 1 -10.69 9.65 -18.81
C MET A 1 -12.07 9.78 -18.17
N GLN A 2 -13.02 8.91 -18.49
CA GLN A 2 -14.30 8.87 -17.77
C GLN A 2 -14.12 7.86 -16.65
N TYR A 3 -14.23 8.31 -15.42
CA TYR A 3 -14.07 7.46 -14.24
C TYR A 3 -15.30 6.59 -13.97
N HIS A 4 -15.08 5.48 -13.32
CA HIS A 4 -16.15 4.65 -12.79
C HIS A 4 -16.95 5.44 -11.74
N GLU A 5 -18.28 5.42 -11.86
CA GLU A 5 -19.15 6.09 -10.88
C GLU A 5 -19.07 5.34 -9.54
N ILE A 6 -18.81 6.09 -8.47
CA ILE A 6 -18.69 5.55 -7.12
C ILE A 6 -19.77 6.18 -6.26
N THR A 7 -20.61 5.33 -5.68
CA THR A 7 -21.70 5.76 -4.81
C THR A 7 -21.55 5.22 -3.39
N PRO A 8 -22.13 5.89 -2.37
CA PRO A 8 -22.06 5.44 -0.98
C PRO A 8 -22.66 4.06 -0.74
N ASP A 9 -23.60 3.65 -1.62
CA ASP A 9 -24.33 2.39 -1.49
C ASP A 9 -23.60 1.20 -2.12
N MET A 10 -22.58 1.44 -2.94
CA MET A 10 -21.70 0.39 -3.45
C MET A 10 -20.98 -0.29 -2.29
N THR A 11 -20.63 -1.55 -2.49
CA THR A 11 -19.87 -2.34 -1.52
C THR A 11 -18.40 -2.43 -1.93
N ILE A 12 -17.53 -2.84 -1.02
CA ILE A 12 -16.15 -3.19 -1.36
C ILE A 12 -16.13 -4.29 -2.43
N GLY A 13 -17.06 -5.25 -2.34
CA GLY A 13 -17.22 -6.30 -3.34
C GLY A 13 -17.52 -5.76 -4.73
N ASP A 14 -18.31 -4.70 -4.84
CA ASP A 14 -18.61 -4.05 -6.12
C ASP A 14 -17.37 -3.37 -6.70
N LEU A 15 -16.58 -2.68 -5.88
CA LEU A 15 -15.31 -2.09 -6.32
C LEU A 15 -14.37 -3.15 -6.89
N VAL A 16 -14.16 -4.25 -6.16
CA VAL A 16 -13.26 -5.32 -6.59
C VAL A 16 -13.76 -5.99 -7.86
N LYS A 17 -15.06 -6.27 -7.96
CA LYS A 17 -15.69 -6.92 -9.13
C LYS A 17 -15.75 -6.04 -10.38
N SER A 18 -15.66 -4.72 -10.22
CA SER A 18 -15.69 -3.79 -11.35
C SER A 18 -14.57 -4.02 -12.36
N GLY A 19 -13.43 -4.57 -11.90
CA GLY A 19 -12.24 -4.81 -12.71
C GLY A 19 -11.44 -3.58 -13.07
N VAL A 20 -11.94 -2.36 -12.78
CA VAL A 20 -11.27 -1.11 -13.18
C VAL A 20 -10.01 -0.80 -12.35
N TYR A 21 -9.86 -1.41 -11.18
CA TYR A 21 -8.72 -1.19 -10.29
C TYR A 21 -7.54 -2.14 -10.56
N GLY A 22 -7.67 -3.08 -11.50
CA GLY A 22 -6.60 -4.02 -11.83
C GLY A 22 -6.05 -4.72 -10.59
N ASP A 23 -4.73 -4.80 -10.46
CA ASP A 23 -4.07 -5.49 -9.36
C ASP A 23 -4.31 -4.85 -7.98
N PHE A 24 -4.71 -3.57 -7.90
CA PHE A 24 -5.08 -2.96 -6.62
C PHE A 24 -6.23 -3.70 -5.93
N ALA A 25 -7.13 -4.32 -6.70
CA ALA A 25 -8.24 -5.08 -6.16
C ALA A 25 -7.80 -6.18 -5.17
N ASN A 26 -6.61 -6.74 -5.36
CA ASN A 26 -6.04 -7.77 -4.49
C ASN A 26 -5.56 -7.23 -3.14
N PHE A 27 -5.44 -5.91 -3.00
CA PHE A 27 -4.84 -5.23 -1.86
C PHE A 27 -5.81 -4.29 -1.11
N ILE A 28 -7.03 -4.12 -1.59
CA ILE A 28 -8.04 -3.24 -0.93
C ILE A 28 -8.24 -3.68 0.51
N PHE A 29 -8.44 -4.98 0.72
CA PHE A 29 -8.39 -5.62 2.02
C PHE A 29 -7.72 -6.97 1.91
N THR A 30 -6.80 -7.27 2.81
CA THR A 30 -6.36 -8.63 3.06
C THR A 30 -7.27 -9.28 4.09
N ASP A 31 -7.66 -10.53 3.91
CA ASP A 31 -8.55 -11.27 4.82
C ASP A 31 -9.97 -10.70 4.98
N MET A 32 -10.61 -10.41 3.88
CA MET A 32 -12.00 -10.00 3.90
C MET A 32 -12.93 -11.12 4.36
N THR A 33 -13.75 -10.81 5.36
CA THR A 33 -14.91 -11.65 5.69
C THR A 33 -16.10 -11.29 4.78
N PRO A 34 -17.11 -12.15 4.64
CA PRO A 34 -18.33 -11.81 3.90
C PRO A 34 -18.98 -10.50 4.35
N ASP A 35 -18.89 -10.18 5.64
CA ASP A 35 -19.45 -8.95 6.21
C ASP A 35 -18.73 -7.72 5.67
N HIS A 36 -17.38 -7.73 5.62
CA HIS A 36 -16.61 -6.64 5.03
C HIS A 36 -16.89 -6.51 3.53
N TRP A 37 -16.97 -7.65 2.82
CA TRP A 37 -17.20 -7.67 1.39
C TRP A 37 -18.51 -7.03 0.98
N ASN A 38 -19.57 -7.26 1.79
CA ASN A 38 -20.93 -6.77 1.53
C ASN A 38 -21.25 -5.45 2.23
N CYS A 39 -20.30 -4.88 2.97
CA CYS A 39 -20.52 -3.63 3.69
C CYS A 39 -20.52 -2.45 2.72
N PRO A 40 -21.54 -1.57 2.77
CA PRO A 40 -21.60 -0.37 1.95
C PRO A 40 -20.43 0.59 2.25
N LEU A 41 -19.97 1.30 1.23
CA LEU A 41 -18.85 2.24 1.36
C LEU A 41 -19.11 3.34 2.38
N ARG A 42 -20.38 3.76 2.56
CA ARG A 42 -20.76 4.75 3.59
C ARG A 42 -20.40 4.31 5.00
N ASP A 43 -20.35 3.01 5.27
CA ASP A 43 -20.01 2.46 6.58
C ASP A 43 -18.49 2.35 6.80
N TYR A 44 -17.71 2.55 5.73
CA TYR A 44 -16.24 2.65 5.74
C TYR A 44 -15.72 4.08 5.71
N GLY A 45 -16.56 5.06 5.99
CA GLY A 45 -16.13 6.46 5.96
C GLY A 45 -16.06 7.04 4.54
N PHE A 46 -16.97 6.59 3.65
CA PHE A 46 -17.10 7.17 2.32
C PHE A 46 -17.24 8.70 2.42
N ASP A 47 -16.35 9.39 1.78
CA ASP A 47 -16.43 10.82 1.56
C ASP A 47 -16.04 11.16 0.11
N LYS A 48 -16.55 12.29 -0.39
CA LYS A 48 -16.27 12.72 -1.77
C LYS A 48 -14.92 13.41 -1.91
N VAL A 49 -14.27 13.76 -0.81
CA VAL A 49 -13.03 14.54 -0.82
C VAL A 49 -11.79 13.65 -0.83
N GLY A 50 -11.78 12.60 0.00
CA GLY A 50 -10.63 11.70 0.11
C GLY A 50 -10.85 10.34 -0.55
N PHE A 51 -12.00 9.71 -0.31
CA PHE A 51 -12.26 8.35 -0.76
C PHE A 51 -12.40 8.24 -2.29
N VAL A 52 -13.25 9.07 -2.89
CA VAL A 52 -13.50 9.05 -4.34
C VAL A 52 -12.24 9.43 -5.14
N PRO A 53 -11.50 10.50 -4.82
CA PRO A 53 -10.23 10.80 -5.48
C PRO A 53 -9.20 9.67 -5.38
N THR A 54 -9.14 8.97 -4.24
CA THR A 54 -8.26 7.81 -4.09
C THR A 54 -8.60 6.71 -5.08
N LEU A 55 -9.87 6.35 -5.20
CA LEU A 55 -10.33 5.32 -6.14
C LEU A 55 -10.09 5.73 -7.59
N HIS A 56 -10.33 7.00 -7.94
CA HIS A 56 -10.01 7.51 -9.28
C HIS A 56 -8.51 7.44 -9.56
N ARG A 57 -7.66 7.75 -8.57
CA ARG A 57 -6.20 7.62 -8.73
C ARG A 57 -5.77 6.17 -8.96
N MET A 58 -6.36 5.23 -8.24
CA MET A 58 -6.10 3.80 -8.45
C MET A 58 -6.53 3.35 -9.85
N GLU A 59 -7.69 3.81 -10.32
CA GLU A 59 -8.18 3.54 -11.68
C GLU A 59 -7.23 4.10 -12.75
N GLU A 60 -6.76 5.34 -12.60
CA GLU A 60 -5.75 5.94 -13.49
C GLU A 60 -4.47 5.11 -13.57
N LEU A 61 -3.95 4.70 -12.42
CA LEU A 61 -2.74 3.89 -12.36
C LEU A 61 -2.95 2.51 -13.00
N ALA A 62 -4.07 1.86 -12.71
CA ALA A 62 -4.42 0.58 -13.33
C ALA A 62 -4.55 0.68 -14.86
N ALA A 63 -5.17 1.76 -15.35
CA ALA A 63 -5.35 1.99 -16.79
C ALA A 63 -4.07 2.48 -17.49
N SER A 64 -3.05 2.90 -16.76
CA SER A 64 -1.82 3.47 -17.35
C SER A 64 -0.98 2.44 -18.12
N GLY A 65 -1.18 1.17 -17.90
CA GLY A 65 -0.35 0.09 -18.43
C GLY A 65 1.05 -0.02 -17.79
N LYS A 66 1.35 0.86 -16.82
CA LYS A 66 2.63 0.81 -16.08
C LYS A 66 2.53 -0.12 -14.90
N LYS A 67 3.66 -0.70 -14.52
CA LYS A 67 3.74 -1.51 -13.29
C LYS A 67 3.60 -0.61 -12.07
N TYR A 68 2.72 -1.00 -11.14
CA TYR A 68 2.50 -0.29 -9.86
C TYR A 68 2.49 -1.24 -8.66
N VAL A 69 2.57 -2.55 -8.88
CA VAL A 69 2.70 -3.58 -7.85
C VAL A 69 4.06 -4.23 -7.98
N TYR A 70 4.85 -4.19 -6.91
CA TYR A 70 6.22 -4.71 -6.89
C TYR A 70 6.38 -5.70 -5.74
N PRO A 71 6.70 -6.99 -6.00
CA PRO A 71 7.16 -7.86 -4.95
C PRO A 71 8.51 -7.35 -4.43
N ILE A 72 8.71 -7.36 -3.12
CA ILE A 72 9.95 -6.85 -2.50
C ILE A 72 11.05 -7.91 -2.42
N TYR A 73 10.70 -9.17 -2.58
CA TYR A 73 11.62 -10.30 -2.65
C TYR A 73 11.79 -10.79 -4.09
N ASP A 74 12.97 -11.28 -4.42
CA ASP A 74 13.24 -11.90 -5.70
C ASP A 74 12.42 -13.19 -5.92
N GLU A 75 12.42 -13.68 -7.15
CA GLU A 75 11.60 -14.85 -7.52
C GLU A 75 12.05 -16.11 -6.79
N GLU A 76 13.35 -16.36 -6.65
CA GLU A 76 13.90 -17.53 -5.96
C GLU A 76 13.46 -17.56 -4.50
N THR A 77 13.57 -16.43 -3.81
CA THR A 77 13.10 -16.28 -2.42
C THR A 77 11.60 -16.53 -2.30
N ARG A 78 10.79 -15.97 -3.20
CA ARG A 78 9.32 -16.16 -3.17
C ARG A 78 8.87 -17.59 -3.46
N LEU A 79 9.62 -18.30 -4.29
CA LEU A 79 9.34 -19.71 -4.61
C LEU A 79 9.76 -20.65 -3.47
N SER A 80 10.87 -20.36 -2.81
CA SER A 80 11.39 -21.18 -1.70
C SER A 80 10.74 -20.86 -0.36
N GLN A 81 10.26 -19.63 -0.15
CA GLN A 81 9.64 -19.12 1.08
C GLN A 81 8.30 -18.48 0.76
N TRP A 82 7.27 -19.32 0.62
CA TRP A 82 5.93 -18.92 0.16
C TRP A 82 5.28 -17.76 0.92
N ASP A 83 5.62 -17.58 2.19
CA ASP A 83 5.13 -16.48 3.02
C ASP A 83 5.69 -15.13 2.55
N LYS A 84 6.92 -15.07 2.08
CA LYS A 84 7.55 -13.88 1.51
C LYS A 84 6.92 -13.46 0.16
N ALA A 85 6.26 -14.39 -0.50
CA ALA A 85 5.50 -14.09 -1.72
C ALA A 85 4.29 -13.17 -1.48
N LYS A 86 3.94 -12.89 -0.21
CA LYS A 86 2.83 -12.01 0.18
C LYS A 86 3.25 -10.57 0.45
N SER A 87 4.54 -10.26 0.35
CA SER A 87 5.07 -8.93 0.67
C SER A 87 5.30 -8.11 -0.59
N TYR A 88 4.64 -6.94 -0.66
CA TYR A 88 4.60 -6.08 -1.85
C TYR A 88 4.71 -4.62 -1.51
N LEU A 89 5.13 -3.84 -2.49
CA LEU A 89 4.96 -2.39 -2.55
C LEU A 89 3.94 -2.03 -3.62
N LEU A 90 2.98 -1.19 -3.27
CA LEU A 90 2.13 -0.50 -4.23
C LEU A 90 2.72 0.89 -4.47
N HIS A 91 3.01 1.20 -5.72
CA HIS A 91 3.67 2.43 -6.13
C HIS A 91 2.67 3.47 -6.62
N PHE A 92 2.66 4.62 -5.99
CA PHE A 92 1.93 5.81 -6.37
C PHE A 92 2.94 6.86 -6.84
N PRO A 93 3.25 6.92 -8.16
CA PRO A 93 4.28 7.82 -8.68
C PRO A 93 3.84 9.28 -8.54
N GLY A 94 4.73 10.11 -7.98
CA GLY A 94 4.54 11.54 -7.89
C GLY A 94 4.72 12.24 -9.23
N PRO A 95 4.21 13.45 -9.38
CA PRO A 95 4.34 14.22 -10.62
C PRO A 95 5.73 14.85 -10.80
N LYS A 96 6.57 14.85 -9.77
CA LYS A 96 7.90 15.45 -9.77
C LYS A 96 8.96 14.40 -9.43
N ALA A 97 10.06 14.45 -10.18
CA ALA A 97 11.24 13.62 -9.92
C ALA A 97 12.11 14.21 -8.80
N ASP A 98 13.01 13.38 -8.28
CA ASP A 98 14.07 13.74 -7.33
C ASP A 98 13.57 14.45 -6.04
N LEU A 99 12.40 14.05 -5.57
CA LEU A 99 11.90 14.43 -4.26
C LEU A 99 12.03 13.29 -3.25
N PRO A 100 12.04 13.59 -1.95
CA PRO A 100 11.85 12.59 -0.92
C PRO A 100 10.58 11.79 -1.18
N TYR A 101 10.57 10.52 -0.81
CA TYR A 101 9.42 9.64 -0.97
C TYR A 101 8.81 9.26 0.38
N ALA A 102 7.62 8.72 0.35
CA ALA A 102 6.94 8.22 1.53
C ALA A 102 6.70 6.71 1.44
N VAL A 103 6.85 6.01 2.55
CA VAL A 103 6.41 4.63 2.73
C VAL A 103 5.29 4.62 3.76
N VAL A 104 4.10 4.22 3.33
CA VAL A 104 2.90 4.13 4.14
C VAL A 104 2.68 2.69 4.56
N ILE A 105 2.52 2.45 5.85
CA ILE A 105 2.43 1.13 6.45
C ILE A 105 1.04 0.97 7.10
N PRO A 106 0.10 0.27 6.46
CA PRO A 106 -1.23 0.07 7.01
C PRO A 106 -1.21 -0.74 8.31
N GLY A 107 -2.18 -0.48 9.19
CA GLY A 107 -2.45 -1.29 10.35
C GLY A 107 -3.34 -2.49 10.05
N GLY A 108 -3.87 -3.10 11.09
CA GLY A 108 -4.75 -4.27 11.03
C GLY A 108 -4.37 -5.35 12.06
N GLY A 109 -3.70 -4.96 13.15
CA GLY A 109 -3.37 -5.82 14.29
C GLY A 109 -2.46 -7.00 13.95
N PHE A 110 -1.61 -6.87 12.93
CA PHE A 110 -0.75 -7.93 12.39
C PHE A 110 -1.51 -9.17 11.88
N ASN A 111 -2.84 -9.11 11.78
CA ASN A 111 -3.67 -10.19 11.26
C ASN A 111 -4.14 -9.94 9.82
N ARG A 112 -4.27 -8.67 9.45
CA ARG A 112 -4.72 -8.19 8.14
C ARG A 112 -4.11 -6.83 7.87
N GLN A 113 -4.46 -6.23 6.75
CA GLN A 113 -4.06 -4.87 6.42
C GLN A 113 -5.26 -4.07 5.88
N TRP A 114 -5.46 -2.88 6.42
CA TRP A 114 -6.50 -1.93 5.99
C TRP A 114 -5.99 -1.10 4.80
N GLY A 115 -5.69 -1.80 3.70
CA GLY A 115 -4.95 -1.25 2.56
C GLY A 115 -5.59 -0.05 1.91
N LEU A 116 -6.92 -0.05 1.72
CA LEU A 116 -7.61 1.07 1.07
C LEU A 116 -7.55 2.34 1.93
N ILE A 117 -7.92 2.24 3.21
CA ILE A 117 -8.12 3.40 4.08
C ILE A 117 -6.80 3.90 4.66
N GLU A 118 -5.98 3.00 5.21
CA GLU A 118 -4.74 3.35 5.93
C GLU A 118 -3.49 3.28 5.04
N GLY A 119 -3.64 2.84 3.79
CA GLY A 119 -2.56 2.72 2.81
C GLY A 119 -2.79 3.58 1.59
N MET A 120 -3.66 3.14 0.69
CA MET A 120 -3.86 3.75 -0.63
C MET A 120 -4.41 5.17 -0.55
N ALA A 121 -5.34 5.45 0.40
CA ALA A 121 -5.88 6.79 0.58
C ALA A 121 -4.79 7.79 1.01
N ILE A 122 -3.91 7.39 1.90
CA ILE A 122 -2.79 8.22 2.35
C ILE A 122 -1.76 8.39 1.22
N ALA A 123 -1.44 7.33 0.48
CA ALA A 123 -0.53 7.41 -0.64
C ALA A 123 -1.06 8.31 -1.76
N ALA A 124 -2.36 8.24 -2.06
CA ALA A 124 -3.01 9.11 -3.05
C ALA A 124 -2.99 10.58 -2.61
N GLU A 125 -3.21 10.86 -1.33
CA GLU A 125 -3.14 12.23 -0.78
C GLU A 125 -1.71 12.79 -0.83
N LEU A 126 -0.71 12.00 -0.44
CA LEU A 126 0.70 12.38 -0.58
C LEU A 126 1.07 12.64 -2.05
N ASN A 127 0.53 11.83 -2.95
CA ASN A 127 0.71 11.98 -4.39
C ASN A 127 0.07 13.28 -4.91
N HIS A 128 -1.09 13.67 -4.39
CA HIS A 128 -1.73 14.96 -4.66
C HIS A 128 -0.83 16.14 -4.25
N HIS A 129 -0.11 16.00 -3.14
CA HIS A 129 0.87 16.97 -2.67
C HIS A 129 2.23 16.92 -3.40
N GLY A 130 2.37 16.04 -4.37
CA GLY A 130 3.55 16.00 -5.25
C GLY A 130 4.60 14.95 -4.89
N TYR A 131 4.39 14.16 -3.86
CA TYR A 131 5.31 13.13 -3.42
C TYR A 131 5.05 11.79 -4.12
N THR A 132 6.10 11.06 -4.44
CA THR A 132 5.98 9.63 -4.70
C THR A 132 5.73 8.91 -3.37
N ALA A 133 4.73 8.03 -3.36
CA ALA A 133 4.42 7.23 -2.18
C ALA A 133 4.36 5.74 -2.51
N PHE A 134 4.72 4.93 -1.53
CA PHE A 134 4.64 3.48 -1.58
C PHE A 134 3.78 2.98 -0.43
N VAL A 135 2.89 2.03 -0.69
CA VAL A 135 2.17 1.33 0.38
C VAL A 135 2.83 -0.02 0.60
N LEU A 136 3.32 -0.27 1.79
CA LEU A 136 3.95 -1.54 2.14
C LEU A 136 2.91 -2.55 2.61
N TYR A 137 2.82 -3.66 1.90
CA TYR A 137 2.17 -4.88 2.33
C TYR A 137 3.21 -5.83 2.90
N TYR A 138 3.16 -6.04 4.22
CA TYR A 138 4.08 -6.88 4.98
C TYR A 138 3.41 -8.19 5.39
N ARG A 139 4.20 -9.20 5.78
CA ARG A 139 3.68 -10.47 6.28
C ARG A 139 2.86 -10.29 7.55
N THR A 140 1.67 -10.85 7.54
CA THR A 140 0.75 -10.90 8.68
C THR A 140 0.50 -12.35 9.07
N LYS A 141 0.10 -12.62 10.32
CA LYS A 141 -0.23 -13.95 10.86
C LYS A 141 0.94 -14.94 10.99
N ASN A 142 2.00 -14.80 10.23
CA ASN A 142 3.11 -15.74 10.23
C ASN A 142 4.01 -15.52 11.46
N GLN A 143 4.20 -16.53 12.27
CA GLN A 143 5.06 -16.42 13.46
C GLN A 143 6.55 -16.58 13.10
N PRO A 144 7.43 -15.79 13.69
CA PRO A 144 7.17 -14.64 14.58
C PRO A 144 6.72 -13.40 13.78
N VAL A 145 5.55 -12.83 14.09
CA VAL A 145 4.90 -11.80 13.27
C VAL A 145 5.72 -10.50 13.18
N ILE A 146 6.12 -9.95 14.33
CA ILE A 146 6.82 -8.65 14.36
C ILE A 146 8.19 -8.73 13.69
N PRO A 147 9.07 -9.70 14.00
CA PRO A 147 10.35 -9.84 13.30
C PRO A 147 10.18 -10.00 11.77
N ASN A 148 9.19 -10.77 11.34
CA ASN A 148 8.92 -10.95 9.89
C ASN A 148 8.47 -9.64 9.24
N ALA A 149 7.60 -8.87 9.87
CA ALA A 149 7.14 -7.59 9.36
C ALA A 149 8.25 -6.52 9.32
N ILE A 150 9.15 -6.54 10.32
CA ILE A 150 10.35 -5.69 10.34
C ILE A 150 11.30 -6.06 9.18
N GLU A 151 11.54 -7.35 8.96
CA GLU A 151 12.34 -7.81 7.81
C GLU A 151 11.75 -7.32 6.49
N ASP A 152 10.43 -7.40 6.32
CA ASP A 152 9.75 -6.93 5.13
C ASP A 152 9.92 -5.42 4.95
N MET A 153 9.80 -4.64 6.01
CA MET A 153 9.98 -3.19 5.96
C MET A 153 11.41 -2.80 5.56
N HIS A 154 12.43 -3.43 6.17
CA HIS A 154 13.82 -3.22 5.77
C HIS A 154 14.07 -3.61 4.31
N THR A 155 13.48 -4.72 3.88
CA THR A 155 13.62 -5.20 2.50
C THR A 155 12.95 -4.25 1.53
N ALA A 156 11.76 -3.73 1.86
CA ALA A 156 11.05 -2.75 1.06
C ALA A 156 11.84 -1.46 0.86
N ILE A 157 12.43 -0.92 1.93
CA ILE A 157 13.26 0.29 1.83
C ILE A 157 14.49 0.02 0.97
N ARG A 158 15.22 -1.07 1.20
CA ARG A 158 16.37 -1.43 0.36
C ARG A 158 15.99 -1.62 -1.11
N PHE A 159 14.80 -2.20 -1.36
CA PHE A 159 14.28 -2.35 -2.71
C PHE A 159 14.05 -0.99 -3.37
N ILE A 160 13.39 -0.04 -2.69
CA ILE A 160 13.17 1.31 -3.22
C ILE A 160 14.51 2.02 -3.47
N GLU A 161 15.43 1.97 -2.51
CA GLU A 161 16.76 2.59 -2.62
C GLU A 161 17.59 2.04 -3.79
N ALA A 162 17.50 0.73 -4.02
CA ALA A 162 18.17 0.09 -5.16
C ALA A 162 17.60 0.49 -6.52
N HIS A 163 16.31 0.87 -6.55
CA HIS A 163 15.57 1.26 -7.76
C HIS A 163 15.18 2.75 -7.75
N ALA A 164 15.87 3.58 -6.96
CA ALA A 164 15.51 4.99 -6.79
C ALA A 164 15.46 5.76 -8.12
N GLY A 165 16.34 5.45 -9.05
CA GLY A 165 16.34 6.03 -10.40
C GLY A 165 15.10 5.63 -11.21
N ASP A 166 14.67 4.37 -11.14
CA ASP A 166 13.49 3.88 -11.84
C ASP A 166 12.20 4.49 -11.28
N PHE A 167 12.17 4.70 -9.97
CA PHE A 167 11.07 5.35 -9.27
C PHE A 167 11.12 6.87 -9.30
N GLN A 168 12.23 7.45 -9.80
CA GLN A 168 12.46 8.89 -9.85
C GLN A 168 12.36 9.56 -8.47
N VAL A 169 12.88 8.92 -7.43
CA VAL A 169 12.89 9.39 -6.05
C VAL A 169 14.30 9.71 -5.55
N GLN A 170 14.39 10.59 -4.57
CA GLN A 170 15.66 10.97 -3.96
C GLN A 170 16.13 9.87 -3.01
N LYS A 171 17.27 9.25 -3.34
CA LYS A 171 17.88 8.19 -2.54
C LYS A 171 18.25 8.69 -1.15
N GLY A 172 17.96 7.88 -0.13
CA GLY A 172 18.30 8.20 1.27
C GLY A 172 17.40 9.23 1.95
N HIS A 173 16.35 9.71 1.28
CA HIS A 173 15.43 10.72 1.81
C HIS A 173 13.99 10.24 1.75
N TYR A 174 13.48 9.76 2.86
CA TYR A 174 12.12 9.24 2.93
C TYR A 174 11.42 9.52 4.27
N ILE A 175 10.11 9.40 4.23
CA ILE A 175 9.22 9.50 5.39
C ILE A 175 8.57 8.13 5.58
N LEU A 176 8.56 7.62 6.80
CA LEU A 176 7.77 6.47 7.21
C LEU A 176 6.50 6.95 7.90
N GLY A 177 5.36 6.55 7.38
CA GLY A 177 4.07 6.78 7.99
C GLY A 177 3.38 5.46 8.28
N GLY A 178 2.94 5.23 9.51
CA GLY A 178 2.28 3.99 9.89
C GLY A 178 1.01 4.21 10.69
N PHE A 179 0.08 3.26 10.62
CA PHE A 179 -1.19 3.27 11.32
C PHE A 179 -1.30 2.04 12.22
N SER A 180 -1.69 2.21 13.49
CA SER A 180 -1.88 1.09 14.43
C SER A 180 -0.67 0.14 14.44
N ALA A 181 -0.82 -1.13 14.05
CA ALA A 181 0.29 -2.09 13.90
C ALA A 181 1.39 -1.57 12.95
N GLY A 182 1.03 -0.87 11.88
CA GLY A 182 1.99 -0.21 10.99
C GLY A 182 2.75 0.93 11.67
N ALA A 183 2.13 1.64 12.61
CA ALA A 183 2.82 2.66 13.40
C ALA A 183 3.86 2.05 14.35
N THR A 184 3.59 0.86 14.88
CA THR A 184 4.58 0.09 15.65
C THR A 184 5.81 -0.20 14.79
N LEU A 185 5.62 -0.67 13.56
CA LEU A 185 6.73 -0.93 12.64
C LEU A 185 7.51 0.33 12.29
N ALA A 186 6.82 1.44 11.99
CA ALA A 186 7.48 2.71 11.70
C ALA A 186 8.27 3.22 12.91
N GLY A 187 7.75 3.05 14.14
CA GLY A 187 8.43 3.41 15.39
C GLY A 187 9.66 2.56 15.66
N GLU A 188 9.61 1.26 15.40
CA GLU A 188 10.76 0.36 15.55
C GLU A 188 11.92 0.75 14.63
N MET A 189 11.64 1.19 13.40
CA MET A 189 12.67 1.70 12.49
C MET A 189 13.36 2.98 12.99
N GLY A 190 12.65 3.80 13.74
CA GLY A 190 13.19 5.02 14.35
C GLY A 190 13.91 4.77 15.68
N SER A 191 13.98 3.53 16.17
CA SER A 191 14.65 3.20 17.42
C SER A 191 16.15 2.97 17.23
N ASP A 192 16.95 3.26 18.25
CA ASP A 192 18.40 3.02 18.26
C ASP A 192 18.79 1.54 18.10
N ASN A 193 17.83 0.64 18.37
CA ASN A 193 18.06 -0.82 18.29
C ASN A 193 17.87 -1.37 16.87
N LEU A 194 17.05 -0.73 16.05
CA LEU A 194 16.68 -1.21 14.71
C LEU A 194 16.85 -0.12 13.64
N GLY A 195 17.09 1.11 14.05
CA GLY A 195 17.40 2.25 13.16
C GLY A 195 18.76 2.11 12.49
N TRP A 196 18.98 2.91 11.50
CA TRP A 196 20.23 2.99 10.68
C TRP A 196 21.35 3.62 11.45
#